data_6c26f7fc711fef4f4b610ee5f9ba1304
#
_entry.id   6c26f7fc711fef4f4b610ee5f9ba1304
#
_cell.length_a   1.000
_cell.length_b   1.000
_cell.length_c   1.000
_cell.angle_alpha   90.00
_cell.angle_beta   90.00
_cell.angle_gamma   90.00
#
_symmetry.space_group_name_H-M   'P 1'
#
loop_
_entity.id
_entity.type
_entity.pdbx_description
1 polymer ?
#
loop_
_entity_poly.entity_id
_entity_poly.type
_entity_poly.pdbx_seq_one_letter_code
_entity_poly.pdbx_strand_id
1 'polypeptide(L)'
;LSTSRPASARSMVLDEKTIFEVTAPLRQYEEQSELSGTLRSRGSASTTILVNRWAEEFMKLYPEIRTQITGGGIADGLVELLEGKVDIVPLSRPISDAERATFKGRFGYLPVEVPVAHDAVAVYVNLGNPLPDISMSSLQAIFSRHVTTASRVPETWMDLGVRGQLGKKLIARYALSQNHGTHALFREQVLEREDYRFDVTFERVPGGLMNSLAADPASIGFASVMFTNDAVRFLPIRIDEKTVSYPTYEQVLNRRYPLARQLTIVVNKPPGKPLPALTREFIRFALSRRGQRIISIGGNYPITPQMRTSALELIKD
;
A
#
# COMPACT_ATOMS: atom_id res chain seq x y z
N LEU A 1 23.37 -16.98 -9.82
CA LEU A 1 21.94 -17.11 -10.15
C LEU A 1 21.56 -15.89 -10.97
N SER A 2 21.36 -16.08 -12.28
CA SER A 2 20.93 -15.06 -13.22
C SER A 2 19.52 -14.60 -12.84
N THR A 3 19.40 -13.46 -12.21
CA THR A 3 18.11 -12.80 -12.01
C THR A 3 17.67 -12.20 -13.35
N SER A 4 16.90 -12.96 -14.11
CA SER A 4 16.24 -12.44 -15.31
C SER A 4 15.41 -11.23 -14.89
N ARG A 5 15.72 -10.09 -15.49
CA ARG A 5 15.06 -8.80 -15.21
C ARG A 5 13.58 -8.92 -15.57
N PRO A 6 12.64 -8.63 -14.67
CA PRO A 6 11.22 -8.67 -15.03
C PRO A 6 10.94 -7.62 -16.10
N ALA A 7 10.42 -8.06 -17.24
CA ALA A 7 10.23 -7.21 -18.43
C ALA A 7 9.04 -6.23 -18.31
N SER A 8 8.08 -6.50 -17.43
CA SER A 8 6.87 -5.69 -17.29
C SER A 8 6.40 -5.56 -15.84
N ALA A 9 5.52 -4.60 -15.56
CA ALA A 9 4.91 -4.40 -14.27
C ALA A 9 4.10 -5.63 -13.80
N ARG A 10 3.53 -6.41 -14.71
CA ARG A 10 2.76 -7.64 -14.40
C ARG A 10 3.59 -8.73 -13.72
N SER A 11 4.91 -8.75 -13.92
CA SER A 11 5.77 -9.79 -13.33
C SER A 11 5.95 -9.70 -11.82
N MET A 12 5.44 -8.65 -11.17
CA MET A 12 5.47 -8.49 -9.70
C MET A 12 4.15 -8.87 -9.03
N VAL A 13 3.05 -8.92 -9.78
CA VAL A 13 1.78 -9.47 -9.29
C VAL A 13 1.96 -10.97 -9.14
N LEU A 14 1.55 -11.52 -8.00
CA LEU A 14 1.62 -12.97 -7.76
C LEU A 14 0.75 -13.70 -8.79
N ASP A 15 1.29 -14.72 -9.44
CA ASP A 15 0.52 -15.63 -10.27
C ASP A 15 -0.38 -16.54 -9.42
N GLU A 16 -1.36 -17.20 -10.05
CA GLU A 16 -2.33 -18.05 -9.34
C GLU A 16 -1.66 -19.17 -8.54
N LYS A 17 -0.60 -19.77 -9.07
CA LYS A 17 0.15 -20.83 -8.40
C LYS A 17 0.82 -20.27 -7.13
N THR A 18 1.52 -19.17 -7.23
CA THR A 18 2.16 -18.54 -6.08
C THR A 18 1.12 -18.08 -5.06
N ILE A 19 0.00 -17.48 -5.49
CA ILE A 19 -1.10 -17.11 -4.59
C ILE A 19 -1.61 -18.34 -3.82
N PHE A 20 -1.80 -19.47 -4.52
CA PHE A 20 -2.22 -20.69 -3.87
C PHE A 20 -1.19 -21.16 -2.84
N GLU A 21 0.08 -21.22 -3.20
CA GLU A 21 1.17 -21.69 -2.33
C GLU A 21 1.31 -20.81 -1.06
N VAL A 22 1.31 -19.50 -1.19
CA VAL A 22 1.49 -18.58 -0.04
C VAL A 22 0.26 -18.48 0.85
N THR A 23 -0.94 -18.75 0.31
CA THR A 23 -2.18 -18.71 1.11
C THR A 23 -2.61 -20.09 1.62
N ALA A 24 -2.12 -21.20 1.04
CA ALA A 24 -2.49 -22.55 1.46
C ALA A 24 -2.28 -22.84 2.96
N PRO A 25 -1.22 -22.34 3.62
CA PRO A 25 -1.02 -22.57 5.05
C PRO A 25 -2.00 -21.81 5.95
N LEU A 26 -2.73 -20.82 5.43
CA LEU A 26 -3.70 -20.06 6.20
C LEU A 26 -4.98 -20.90 6.42
N ARG A 27 -5.57 -20.78 7.62
CA ARG A 27 -6.83 -21.46 7.93
C ARG A 27 -7.99 -20.87 7.14
N GLN A 28 -8.93 -21.72 6.76
CA GLN A 28 -10.21 -21.30 6.18
C GLN A 28 -10.99 -20.44 7.17
N TYR A 29 -11.91 -19.65 6.65
CA TYR A 29 -12.91 -18.96 7.46
C TYR A 29 -13.99 -19.99 7.84
N GLU A 30 -14.29 -20.04 9.12
CA GLU A 30 -15.39 -20.82 9.66
C GLU A 30 -16.52 -19.85 9.98
N GLU A 31 -17.62 -20.01 9.25
CA GLU A 31 -18.79 -19.15 9.39
C GLU A 31 -19.37 -19.29 10.81
N GLN A 32 -19.72 -18.16 11.40
CA GLN A 32 -20.44 -18.13 12.67
C GLN A 32 -21.95 -18.13 12.40
N SER A 33 -22.74 -18.39 13.42
CA SER A 33 -24.19 -18.21 13.33
C SER A 33 -24.54 -16.76 12.96
N GLU A 34 -25.73 -16.58 12.43
CA GLU A 34 -26.34 -15.37 11.91
C GLU A 34 -25.69 -14.03 12.34
N LEU A 35 -25.15 -13.32 11.37
CA LEU A 35 -24.65 -11.95 11.55
C LEU A 35 -25.53 -10.98 10.77
N SER A 36 -25.85 -9.88 11.38
CA SER A 36 -26.63 -8.80 10.77
C SER A 36 -26.10 -7.42 11.19
N GLY A 37 -26.55 -6.38 10.53
CA GLY A 37 -26.18 -5.01 10.85
C GLY A 37 -25.39 -4.31 9.75
N THR A 38 -24.81 -3.16 10.07
CA THR A 38 -24.05 -2.33 9.13
C THR A 38 -22.60 -2.20 9.59
N LEU A 39 -21.65 -2.61 8.75
CA LEU A 39 -20.22 -2.35 8.93
C LEU A 39 -19.87 -1.01 8.29
N ARG A 40 -19.37 -0.08 9.10
CA ARG A 40 -19.00 1.28 8.67
C ARG A 40 -17.49 1.42 8.65
N SER A 41 -16.98 1.95 7.55
CA SER A 41 -15.53 2.09 7.32
C SER A 41 -15.19 3.40 6.62
N ARG A 42 -14.18 4.10 7.13
CA ARG A 42 -13.55 5.22 6.44
C ARG A 42 -12.05 5.22 6.69
N GLY A 43 -11.26 5.49 5.65
CA GLY A 43 -9.79 5.53 5.80
C GLY A 43 -9.03 5.74 4.50
N SER A 44 -7.85 5.15 4.42
CA SER A 44 -6.96 5.26 3.25
C SER A 44 -7.62 4.73 1.98
N ALA A 45 -7.60 5.51 0.91
CA ALA A 45 -8.18 5.14 -0.38
C ALA A 45 -7.64 3.80 -0.91
N SER A 46 -6.33 3.55 -0.80
CA SER A 46 -5.71 2.29 -1.27
C SER A 46 -6.17 1.07 -0.47
N THR A 47 -6.26 1.18 0.86
CA THR A 47 -6.68 0.08 1.73
C THR A 47 -8.20 -0.12 1.70
N THR A 48 -8.97 0.93 1.43
CA THR A 48 -10.42 0.86 1.22
C THR A 48 -10.80 -0.07 0.06
N ILE A 49 -9.95 -0.15 -0.99
CA ILE A 49 -10.15 -1.10 -2.09
C ILE A 49 -10.18 -2.55 -1.57
N LEU A 50 -9.29 -2.89 -0.64
CA LEU A 50 -9.25 -4.22 -0.03
C LEU A 50 -10.50 -4.49 0.81
N VAL A 51 -10.89 -3.49 1.62
CA VAL A 51 -12.09 -3.59 2.48
C VAL A 51 -13.34 -3.83 1.62
N ASN A 52 -13.48 -3.14 0.48
CA ASN A 52 -14.60 -3.37 -0.45
C ASN A 52 -14.59 -4.79 -1.01
N ARG A 53 -13.43 -5.30 -1.46
CA ARG A 53 -13.32 -6.68 -1.97
C ARG A 53 -13.69 -7.74 -0.92
N TRP A 54 -13.25 -7.54 0.32
CA TRP A 54 -13.63 -8.41 1.43
C TRP A 54 -15.13 -8.30 1.74
N ALA A 55 -15.68 -7.08 1.73
CA ALA A 55 -17.09 -6.83 2.02
C ALA A 55 -18.01 -7.49 0.99
N GLU A 56 -17.69 -7.40 -0.31
CA GLU A 56 -18.42 -8.07 -1.38
C GLU A 56 -18.53 -9.57 -1.17
N GLU A 57 -17.43 -10.22 -0.80
CA GLU A 57 -17.40 -11.67 -0.55
C GLU A 57 -18.00 -12.05 0.81
N PHE A 58 -17.86 -11.20 1.82
CA PHE A 58 -18.41 -11.41 3.14
C PHE A 58 -19.94 -11.29 3.15
N MET A 59 -20.51 -10.35 2.41
CA MET A 59 -21.96 -10.21 2.26
C MET A 59 -22.61 -11.41 1.51
N LYS A 60 -21.85 -12.16 0.71
CA LYS A 60 -22.37 -13.43 0.13
C LYS A 60 -22.56 -14.52 1.18
N LEU A 61 -21.78 -14.50 2.26
CA LEU A 61 -21.92 -15.43 3.39
C LEU A 61 -23.01 -14.96 4.36
N TYR A 62 -23.20 -13.65 4.48
CA TYR A 62 -24.12 -13.03 5.43
C TYR A 62 -25.01 -11.97 4.73
N PRO A 63 -26.11 -12.39 4.09
CA PRO A 63 -26.97 -11.50 3.28
C PRO A 63 -27.65 -10.36 4.08
N GLU A 64 -27.79 -10.52 5.40
CA GLU A 64 -28.38 -9.51 6.29
C GLU A 64 -27.42 -8.38 6.66
N ILE A 65 -26.14 -8.46 6.24
CA ILE A 65 -25.16 -7.40 6.48
C ILE A 65 -25.29 -6.34 5.41
N ARG A 66 -25.09 -5.09 5.82
CA ARG A 66 -24.90 -3.92 4.95
C ARG A 66 -23.52 -3.33 5.20
N THR A 67 -22.96 -2.66 4.22
CA THR A 67 -21.67 -1.99 4.35
C THR A 67 -21.76 -0.52 3.93
N GLN A 68 -21.07 0.34 4.68
CA GLN A 68 -20.87 1.75 4.37
C GLN A 68 -19.37 2.00 4.37
N ILE A 69 -18.76 1.85 3.21
CA ILE A 69 -17.30 1.90 3.06
C ILE A 69 -16.93 3.10 2.21
N THR A 70 -16.18 4.03 2.79
CA THR A 70 -15.73 5.25 2.12
C THR A 70 -14.22 5.40 2.22
N GLY A 71 -13.60 5.88 1.14
CA GLY A 71 -12.25 6.44 1.16
C GLY A 71 -12.29 7.88 1.68
N GLY A 72 -11.18 8.59 1.59
CA GLY A 72 -11.18 10.03 1.86
C GLY A 72 -10.14 10.50 2.86
N GLY A 73 -9.36 9.58 3.41
CA GLY A 73 -8.22 9.94 4.25
C GLY A 73 -8.22 9.26 5.61
N ILE A 74 -7.01 9.03 6.10
CA ILE A 74 -6.77 8.36 7.39
C ILE A 74 -7.22 9.26 8.54
N ALA A 75 -6.92 10.56 8.47
CA ALA A 75 -7.22 11.50 9.55
C ALA A 75 -8.73 11.58 9.83
N ASP A 76 -9.54 11.72 8.77
CA ASP A 76 -11.01 11.76 8.91
C ASP A 76 -11.55 10.44 9.48
N GLY A 77 -11.03 9.29 8.98
CA GLY A 77 -11.42 7.97 9.51
C GLY A 77 -11.14 7.82 11.00
N LEU A 78 -9.97 8.28 11.46
CA LEU A 78 -9.61 8.24 12.89
C LEU A 78 -10.49 9.16 13.73
N VAL A 79 -10.86 10.35 13.23
CA VAL A 79 -11.82 11.24 13.90
C VAL A 79 -13.19 10.56 14.00
N GLU A 80 -13.69 9.95 12.93
CA GLU A 80 -14.96 9.25 12.94
C GLU A 80 -14.95 7.99 13.86
N LEU A 81 -13.79 7.32 13.97
CA LEU A 81 -13.63 6.23 14.95
C LEU A 81 -13.73 6.74 16.41
N LEU A 82 -13.12 7.90 16.71
CA LEU A 82 -13.22 8.56 18.02
C LEU A 82 -14.67 8.94 18.35
N GLU A 83 -15.47 9.27 17.36
CA GLU A 83 -16.88 9.66 17.47
C GLU A 83 -17.84 8.46 17.43
N GLY A 84 -17.34 7.24 17.18
CA GLY A 84 -18.17 6.04 17.02
C GLY A 84 -19.00 6.00 15.74
N LYS A 85 -18.65 6.81 14.75
CA LYS A 85 -19.34 6.86 13.44
C LYS A 85 -18.91 5.76 12.50
N VAL A 86 -17.69 5.22 12.66
CA VAL A 86 -17.17 4.06 11.93
C VAL A 86 -16.71 2.97 12.87
N ASP A 87 -16.73 1.75 12.39
CA ASP A 87 -16.36 0.54 13.16
C ASP A 87 -14.91 0.15 12.89
N ILE A 88 -14.41 0.43 11.70
CA ILE A 88 -13.03 0.13 11.26
C ILE A 88 -12.44 1.30 10.47
N VAL A 89 -11.13 1.50 10.61
CA VAL A 89 -10.36 2.46 9.82
C VAL A 89 -9.22 1.74 9.09
N PRO A 90 -9.32 1.54 7.76
CA PRO A 90 -8.23 0.98 6.98
C PRO A 90 -7.09 1.98 6.78
N LEU A 91 -5.87 1.56 7.11
CA LEU A 91 -4.66 2.38 7.05
C LEU A 91 -3.63 1.81 6.07
N SER A 92 -2.92 2.70 5.41
CA SER A 92 -1.76 2.40 4.55
C SER A 92 -0.43 2.97 5.09
N ARG A 93 -0.44 3.47 6.32
CA ARG A 93 0.70 3.88 7.14
C ARG A 93 0.38 3.59 8.61
N PRO A 94 1.37 3.51 9.48
CA PRO A 94 1.13 3.49 10.93
C PRO A 94 0.37 4.73 11.41
N ILE A 95 -0.34 4.59 12.53
CA ILE A 95 -0.89 5.74 13.25
C ILE A 95 0.28 6.59 13.78
N SER A 96 0.21 7.90 13.61
CA SER A 96 1.21 8.83 14.15
C SER A 96 1.11 8.95 15.68
N ASP A 97 2.17 9.43 16.32
CA ASP A 97 2.19 9.64 17.77
C ASP A 97 1.12 10.64 18.23
N ALA A 98 0.86 11.69 17.44
CA ALA A 98 -0.20 12.66 17.71
C ALA A 98 -1.60 12.01 17.64
N GLU A 99 -1.86 11.16 16.62
CA GLU A 99 -3.11 10.42 16.49
C GLU A 99 -3.30 9.41 17.64
N ARG A 100 -2.22 8.73 18.06
CA ARG A 100 -2.22 7.84 19.25
C ARG A 100 -2.52 8.59 20.53
N ALA A 101 -1.87 9.75 20.72
CA ALA A 101 -2.08 10.59 21.88
C ALA A 101 -3.53 11.10 21.97
N THR A 102 -4.09 11.54 20.83
CA THR A 102 -5.49 11.97 20.76
C THR A 102 -6.45 10.85 21.13
N PHE A 103 -6.24 9.64 20.57
CA PHE A 103 -7.08 8.48 20.89
C PHE A 103 -6.97 8.10 22.36
N LYS A 104 -5.74 8.03 22.90
CA LYS A 104 -5.49 7.74 24.33
C LYS A 104 -6.10 8.80 25.25
N GLY A 105 -6.02 10.07 24.87
CA GLY A 105 -6.64 11.16 25.62
C GLY A 105 -8.17 11.03 25.71
N ARG A 106 -8.82 10.53 24.65
CA ARG A 106 -10.27 10.33 24.60
C ARG A 106 -10.75 9.11 25.40
N PHE A 107 -10.03 7.98 25.30
CA PHE A 107 -10.51 6.69 25.81
C PHE A 107 -9.68 6.14 26.99
N GLY A 108 -8.51 6.68 27.27
CA GLY A 108 -7.60 6.17 28.32
C GLY A 108 -6.75 4.97 27.89
N TYR A 109 -6.93 4.45 26.66
CA TYR A 109 -6.17 3.35 26.09
C TYR A 109 -5.85 3.62 24.61
N LEU A 110 -4.97 2.81 24.00
CA LEU A 110 -4.59 2.92 22.60
C LEU A 110 -5.55 2.15 21.69
N PRO A 111 -5.75 2.59 20.45
CA PRO A 111 -6.51 1.81 19.47
C PRO A 111 -5.76 0.52 19.13
N VAL A 112 -6.49 -0.50 18.67
CA VAL A 112 -5.89 -1.74 18.20
C VAL A 112 -5.63 -1.64 16.68
N GLU A 113 -4.38 -1.83 16.28
CA GLU A 113 -3.94 -1.88 14.88
C GLU A 113 -3.78 -3.34 14.46
N VAL A 114 -4.67 -3.84 13.62
CA VAL A 114 -4.67 -5.23 13.14
C VAL A 114 -3.99 -5.29 11.77
N PRO A 115 -2.81 -5.92 11.63
CA PRO A 115 -2.18 -6.15 10.35
C PRO A 115 -3.03 -7.08 9.47
N VAL A 116 -3.34 -6.67 8.24
CA VAL A 116 -4.23 -7.44 7.37
C VAL A 116 -3.63 -7.77 6.00
N ALA A 117 -2.63 -7.05 5.56
CA ALA A 117 -1.97 -7.27 4.27
C ALA A 117 -0.62 -6.56 4.21
N HIS A 118 0.14 -6.85 3.17
CA HIS A 118 1.30 -6.07 2.76
C HIS A 118 1.08 -5.43 1.40
N ASP A 119 1.74 -4.31 1.18
CA ASP A 119 1.81 -3.58 -0.06
C ASP A 119 3.22 -3.03 -0.23
N ALA A 120 3.54 -2.59 -1.43
CA ALA A 120 4.75 -1.84 -1.70
C ALA A 120 4.43 -0.66 -2.63
N VAL A 121 5.12 0.44 -2.43
CA VAL A 121 5.13 1.53 -3.38
C VAL A 121 6.24 1.27 -4.37
N ALA A 122 5.88 0.99 -5.61
CA ALA A 122 6.83 0.76 -6.68
C ALA A 122 7.11 2.05 -7.45
N VAL A 123 8.34 2.19 -7.92
CA VAL A 123 8.74 3.22 -8.87
C VAL A 123 8.50 2.70 -10.28
N TYR A 124 7.90 3.52 -11.12
CA TYR A 124 7.56 3.18 -12.50
C TYR A 124 8.18 4.15 -13.47
N VAL A 125 8.58 3.61 -14.60
CA VAL A 125 8.96 4.37 -15.79
C VAL A 125 8.24 3.81 -17.01
N ASN A 126 8.15 4.59 -18.09
CA ASN A 126 7.67 4.08 -19.36
C ASN A 126 8.47 2.83 -19.78
N LEU A 127 7.81 1.86 -20.41
CA LEU A 127 8.43 0.59 -20.81
C LEU A 127 9.68 0.80 -21.70
N GLY A 128 9.69 1.84 -22.54
CA GLY A 128 10.81 2.21 -23.39
C GLY A 128 12.00 2.86 -22.67
N ASN A 129 11.90 3.18 -21.38
CA ASN A 129 13.00 3.79 -20.63
C ASN A 129 14.09 2.75 -20.32
N PRO A 130 15.37 2.97 -20.71
CA PRO A 130 16.45 1.98 -20.53
C PRO A 130 17.12 2.01 -19.15
N LEU A 131 16.77 2.95 -18.25
CA LEU A 131 17.42 3.07 -16.93
C LEU A 131 17.35 1.73 -16.17
N PRO A 132 18.48 1.13 -15.72
CA PRO A 132 18.47 -0.19 -15.13
C PRO A 132 17.83 -0.25 -13.74
N ASP A 133 18.09 0.72 -12.91
CA ASP A 133 17.68 0.83 -11.51
C ASP A 133 17.85 2.28 -11.05
N ILE A 134 17.38 2.59 -9.84
CA ILE A 134 17.47 3.92 -9.26
C ILE A 134 17.77 3.85 -7.74
N SER A 135 18.60 4.73 -7.22
CA SER A 135 18.88 4.83 -5.78
C SER A 135 17.82 5.66 -5.05
N MET A 136 17.70 5.46 -3.74
CA MET A 136 16.83 6.30 -2.89
C MET A 136 17.25 7.77 -2.95
N SER A 137 18.56 8.07 -2.97
CA SER A 137 19.08 9.43 -3.12
C SER A 137 18.74 10.07 -4.47
N SER A 138 18.78 9.29 -5.56
CA SER A 138 18.31 9.78 -6.87
C SER A 138 16.81 10.06 -6.88
N LEU A 139 16.00 9.21 -6.24
CA LEU A 139 14.56 9.45 -6.10
C LEU A 139 14.29 10.72 -5.29
N GLN A 140 15.01 10.93 -4.19
CA GLN A 140 14.93 12.16 -3.43
C GLN A 140 15.27 13.36 -4.30
N ALA A 141 16.41 13.33 -5.02
CA ALA A 141 16.85 14.40 -5.88
C ALA A 141 15.88 14.73 -7.03
N ILE A 142 15.16 13.71 -7.54
CA ILE A 142 14.16 13.90 -8.60
C ILE A 142 12.89 14.57 -8.08
N PHE A 143 12.42 14.20 -6.89
CA PHE A 143 11.08 14.59 -6.42
C PHE A 143 11.08 15.65 -5.31
N SER A 144 12.17 15.81 -4.55
CA SER A 144 12.23 16.75 -3.44
C SER A 144 12.50 18.19 -3.90
N ARG A 145 11.83 19.14 -3.25
CA ARG A 145 12.09 20.56 -3.42
C ARG A 145 13.48 20.94 -2.91
N HIS A 146 13.90 20.37 -1.79
CA HIS A 146 15.20 20.56 -1.18
C HIS A 146 15.94 19.23 -1.12
N VAL A 147 17.10 19.17 -1.74
CA VAL A 147 17.89 17.95 -1.84
C VAL A 147 19.01 18.01 -0.83
N THR A 148 19.02 17.06 0.10
CA THR A 148 20.02 16.98 1.17
C THR A 148 21.15 15.99 0.87
N THR A 149 20.89 15.00 0.00
CA THR A 149 21.76 13.83 -0.17
C THR A 149 22.48 13.77 -1.52
N ALA A 150 22.12 14.60 -2.50
CA ALA A 150 22.76 14.58 -3.81
C ALA A 150 23.52 15.89 -4.08
N SER A 151 24.69 15.78 -4.67
CA SER A 151 25.51 16.94 -5.09
C SER A 151 24.92 17.68 -6.29
N ARG A 152 24.00 17.07 -7.04
CA ARG A 152 23.33 17.65 -8.21
C ARG A 152 21.92 17.11 -8.36
N VAL A 153 20.97 18.00 -8.66
CA VAL A 153 19.59 17.63 -8.99
C VAL A 153 19.52 17.20 -10.45
N PRO A 154 19.08 15.96 -10.75
CA PRO A 154 18.91 15.51 -12.12
C PRO A 154 17.68 16.17 -12.77
N GLU A 155 17.89 16.88 -13.87
CA GLU A 155 16.81 17.51 -14.63
C GLU A 155 16.50 16.72 -15.89
N THR A 156 17.49 16.06 -16.48
CA THR A 156 17.36 15.24 -17.66
C THR A 156 17.65 13.76 -17.37
N TRP A 157 17.20 12.90 -18.24
CA TRP A 157 17.54 11.47 -18.16
C TRP A 157 19.04 11.21 -18.36
N MET A 158 19.77 12.13 -19.02
CA MET A 158 21.22 12.06 -19.16
C MET A 158 21.94 12.20 -17.82
N ASP A 159 21.41 13.00 -16.91
CA ASP A 159 21.96 13.18 -15.56
C ASP A 159 21.89 11.87 -14.74
N LEU A 160 21.02 10.93 -15.16
CA LEU A 160 20.90 9.58 -14.60
C LEU A 160 21.63 8.51 -15.45
N GLY A 161 22.44 8.94 -16.44
CA GLY A 161 23.21 8.03 -17.29
C GLY A 161 22.49 7.46 -18.50
N VAL A 162 21.23 7.86 -18.76
CA VAL A 162 20.51 7.46 -19.97
C VAL A 162 21.08 8.19 -21.19
N ARG A 163 21.37 7.47 -22.26
CA ARG A 163 21.94 8.02 -23.49
C ARG A 163 20.89 8.15 -24.60
N GLY A 164 21.28 8.77 -25.70
CA GLY A 164 20.45 8.93 -26.90
C GLY A 164 19.37 10.02 -26.75
N GLN A 165 18.31 9.92 -27.55
CA GLN A 165 17.26 10.94 -27.59
C GLN A 165 16.51 11.11 -26.26
N LEU A 166 16.26 10.01 -25.55
CA LEU A 166 15.62 10.06 -24.25
C LEU A 166 16.51 10.77 -23.22
N GLY A 167 17.83 10.55 -23.26
CA GLY A 167 18.77 11.21 -22.36
C GLY A 167 18.65 12.74 -22.36
N LYS A 168 18.36 13.33 -23.50
CA LYS A 168 18.22 14.80 -23.64
C LYS A 168 16.88 15.35 -23.16
N LYS A 169 15.90 14.49 -22.88
CA LYS A 169 14.58 14.92 -22.39
C LYS A 169 14.61 15.25 -20.91
N LEU A 170 13.84 16.25 -20.51
CA LEU A 170 13.55 16.53 -19.12
C LEU A 170 12.82 15.35 -18.49
N ILE A 171 13.07 15.11 -17.23
CA ILE A 171 12.36 14.08 -16.45
C ILE A 171 10.95 14.60 -16.16
N ALA A 172 9.93 13.93 -16.69
CA ALA A 172 8.53 14.22 -16.39
C ALA A 172 8.10 13.46 -15.14
N ARG A 173 7.78 14.19 -14.08
CA ARG A 173 7.55 13.70 -12.72
C ARG A 173 6.07 13.58 -12.44
N TYR A 174 5.62 12.38 -12.06
CA TYR A 174 4.22 12.11 -11.75
C TYR A 174 4.09 11.49 -10.35
N ALA A 175 3.08 11.92 -9.60
CA ALA A 175 2.76 11.39 -8.28
C ALA A 175 1.25 11.35 -8.06
N LEU A 176 0.80 10.61 -7.05
CA LEU A 176 -0.57 10.70 -6.59
C LEU A 176 -0.75 11.90 -5.65
N SER A 177 -1.93 12.50 -5.66
CA SER A 177 -2.27 13.64 -4.80
C SER A 177 -2.18 13.29 -3.31
N GLN A 178 -2.08 14.31 -2.46
CA GLN A 178 -1.82 14.19 -1.02
C GLN A 178 -2.82 13.33 -0.23
N ASN A 179 -4.01 13.09 -0.77
CA ASN A 179 -5.03 12.25 -0.12
C ASN A 179 -4.70 10.75 -0.19
N HIS A 180 -3.66 10.36 -0.92
CA HIS A 180 -3.23 8.97 -1.06
C HIS A 180 -2.12 8.63 -0.06
N GLY A 181 -2.26 7.49 0.62
CA GLY A 181 -1.22 6.99 1.53
C GLY A 181 0.12 6.70 0.85
N THR A 182 0.13 6.50 -0.48
CA THR A 182 1.35 6.40 -1.29
C THR A 182 2.12 7.72 -1.32
N HIS A 183 1.43 8.85 -1.45
CA HIS A 183 2.04 10.18 -1.36
C HIS A 183 2.71 10.40 0.00
N ALA A 184 1.98 10.11 1.08
CA ALA A 184 2.50 10.28 2.44
C ALA A 184 3.73 9.39 2.72
N LEU A 185 3.66 8.12 2.32
CA LEU A 185 4.78 7.18 2.49
C LEU A 185 6.02 7.63 1.72
N PHE A 186 5.86 8.01 0.45
CA PHE A 186 6.97 8.46 -0.37
C PHE A 186 7.60 9.75 0.18
N ARG A 187 6.76 10.69 0.63
CA ARG A 187 7.22 11.91 1.28
C ARG A 187 8.03 11.61 2.56
N GLU A 188 7.57 10.65 3.36
CA GLU A 188 8.25 10.30 4.60
C GLU A 188 9.56 9.54 4.36
N GLN A 189 9.56 8.54 3.49
CA GLN A 189 10.69 7.60 3.35
C GLN A 189 11.69 8.00 2.28
N VAL A 190 11.26 8.72 1.24
CA VAL A 190 12.14 9.15 0.15
C VAL A 190 12.52 10.61 0.29
N LEU A 191 11.54 11.49 0.56
CA LEU A 191 11.79 12.91 0.66
C LEU A 191 12.20 13.36 2.07
N GLU A 192 12.30 12.45 3.04
CA GLU A 192 12.67 12.77 4.45
C GLU A 192 11.77 13.86 5.06
N ARG A 193 10.48 13.86 4.70
CA ARG A 193 9.42 14.81 5.06
C ARG A 193 9.49 16.17 4.35
N GLU A 194 10.45 16.35 3.43
CA GLU A 194 10.51 17.54 2.57
C GLU A 194 9.29 17.60 1.63
N ASP A 195 9.07 18.78 1.05
CA ASP A 195 8.01 18.98 0.08
C ASP A 195 8.42 18.48 -1.31
N TYR A 196 7.42 18.13 -2.10
CA TYR A 196 7.61 17.83 -3.51
C TYR A 196 8.00 19.07 -4.30
N ARG A 197 8.74 18.87 -5.38
CA ARG A 197 9.04 19.93 -6.37
C ARG A 197 7.75 20.48 -6.96
N PHE A 198 7.81 21.72 -7.42
CA PHE A 198 6.67 22.40 -8.04
C PHE A 198 6.29 21.84 -9.42
N ASP A 199 7.22 21.20 -10.10
CA ASP A 199 7.05 20.60 -11.42
C ASP A 199 6.61 19.12 -11.38
N VAL A 200 6.18 18.61 -10.22
CA VAL A 200 5.53 17.32 -10.09
C VAL A 200 4.07 17.44 -10.47
N THR A 201 3.65 16.64 -11.46
CA THR A 201 2.25 16.53 -11.84
C THR A 201 1.53 15.55 -10.90
N PHE A 202 0.48 16.04 -10.24
CA PHE A 202 -0.29 15.24 -9.31
C PHE A 202 -1.56 14.69 -9.95
N GLU A 203 -1.65 13.37 -10.00
CA GLU A 203 -2.83 12.65 -10.47
C GLU A 203 -3.79 12.34 -9.32
N ARG A 204 -5.08 12.43 -9.59
CA ARG A 204 -6.12 12.20 -8.56
C ARG A 204 -6.38 10.72 -8.30
N VAL A 205 -6.16 9.88 -9.30
CA VAL A 205 -6.46 8.44 -9.25
C VAL A 205 -5.29 7.61 -9.82
N PRO A 206 -5.03 6.42 -9.28
CA PRO A 206 -3.92 5.59 -9.74
C PRO A 206 -3.98 5.21 -11.23
N GLY A 207 -5.18 4.98 -11.77
CA GLY A 207 -5.35 4.71 -13.21
C GLY A 207 -4.90 5.87 -14.09
N GLY A 208 -5.18 7.12 -13.69
CA GLY A 208 -4.68 8.32 -14.35
C GLY A 208 -3.16 8.37 -14.35
N LEU A 209 -2.55 8.12 -13.19
CA LEU A 209 -1.09 8.05 -13.06
C LEU A 209 -0.47 7.01 -14.02
N MET A 210 -1.02 5.80 -14.06
CA MET A 210 -0.53 4.75 -14.96
C MET A 210 -0.66 5.15 -16.42
N ASN A 211 -1.75 5.81 -16.83
CA ASN A 211 -1.95 6.30 -18.18
C ASN A 211 -0.95 7.42 -18.54
N SER A 212 -0.70 8.36 -17.64
CA SER A 212 0.29 9.42 -17.83
C SER A 212 1.70 8.85 -18.00
N LEU A 213 2.08 7.86 -17.18
CA LEU A 213 3.37 7.16 -17.29
C LEU A 213 3.49 6.37 -18.61
N ALA A 214 2.40 5.76 -19.07
CA ALA A 214 2.37 5.01 -20.32
C ALA A 214 2.50 5.92 -21.54
N ALA A 215 1.90 7.11 -21.50
CA ALA A 215 1.87 8.04 -22.62
C ALA A 215 3.18 8.83 -22.82
N ASP A 216 3.95 9.05 -21.76
CA ASP A 216 5.17 9.85 -21.82
C ASP A 216 6.44 8.99 -21.66
N PRO A 217 7.25 8.82 -22.71
CA PRO A 217 8.53 8.09 -22.63
C PRO A 217 9.54 8.66 -21.63
N ALA A 218 9.42 9.94 -21.26
CA ALA A 218 10.28 10.62 -20.30
C ALA A 218 9.73 10.63 -18.87
N SER A 219 8.67 9.87 -18.62
CA SER A 219 8.00 9.81 -17.34
C SER A 219 8.72 8.98 -16.28
N ILE A 220 8.60 9.42 -15.03
CA ILE A 220 8.84 8.65 -13.81
C ILE A 220 7.74 8.95 -12.80
N GLY A 221 7.32 7.93 -12.07
CA GLY A 221 6.31 8.09 -11.01
C GLY A 221 6.30 6.91 -10.06
N PHE A 222 5.40 6.93 -9.09
CA PHE A 222 5.30 5.87 -8.10
C PHE A 222 3.85 5.63 -7.67
N ALA A 223 3.52 4.36 -7.49
CA ALA A 223 2.20 3.90 -7.04
C ALA A 223 2.32 2.58 -6.29
N SER A 224 1.22 2.10 -5.67
CA SER A 224 1.16 0.74 -5.16
C SER A 224 1.37 -0.28 -6.28
N VAL A 225 2.07 -1.37 -5.97
CA VAL A 225 2.34 -2.49 -6.90
C VAL A 225 1.08 -3.13 -7.47
N MET A 226 -0.08 -2.93 -6.82
CA MET A 226 -1.37 -3.44 -7.31
C MET A 226 -1.83 -2.76 -8.62
N PHE A 227 -1.29 -1.59 -8.96
CA PHE A 227 -1.61 -0.89 -10.20
C PHE A 227 -0.60 -1.23 -11.27
N THR A 228 -1.07 -1.76 -12.38
CA THR A 228 -0.23 -2.19 -13.50
C THR A 228 -0.74 -1.64 -14.83
N ASN A 229 0.18 -1.46 -15.77
CA ASN A 229 -0.11 -1.12 -17.16
C ASN A 229 1.00 -1.76 -18.02
N ASP A 230 0.65 -2.33 -19.16
CA ASP A 230 1.63 -3.03 -20.03
C ASP A 230 2.65 -2.10 -20.68
N ALA A 231 2.37 -0.79 -20.74
CA ALA A 231 3.28 0.22 -21.28
C ALA A 231 4.22 0.84 -20.22
N VAL A 232 4.17 0.36 -18.98
CA VAL A 232 5.09 0.76 -17.91
C VAL A 232 5.85 -0.43 -17.35
N ARG A 233 6.98 -0.16 -16.72
CA ARG A 233 7.75 -1.17 -16.01
C ARG A 233 8.18 -0.69 -14.62
N PHE A 234 8.42 -1.61 -13.73
CA PHE A 234 9.08 -1.34 -12.46
C PHE A 234 10.53 -0.92 -12.67
N LEU A 235 10.93 0.10 -11.94
CA LEU A 235 12.32 0.48 -11.78
C LEU A 235 12.79 -0.03 -10.42
N PRO A 236 13.72 -1.02 -10.37
CA PRO A 236 14.19 -1.54 -9.11
C PRO A 236 14.97 -0.48 -8.33
N ILE A 237 14.94 -0.59 -7.01
CA ILE A 237 15.66 0.33 -6.11
C ILE A 237 17.02 -0.25 -5.81
N ARG A 238 18.06 0.51 -6.11
CA ARG A 238 19.45 0.17 -5.77
C ARG A 238 19.68 0.44 -4.29
N ILE A 239 20.05 -0.61 -3.57
CA ILE A 239 20.34 -0.57 -2.13
C ILE A 239 21.82 -0.22 -1.90
N ASP A 240 22.71 -0.86 -2.65
CA ASP A 240 24.16 -0.63 -2.66
C ASP A 240 24.72 -0.86 -4.06
N GLU A 241 26.05 -0.85 -4.22
CA GLU A 241 26.72 -0.97 -5.53
C GLU A 241 26.41 -2.30 -6.26
N LYS A 242 26.05 -3.36 -5.51
CA LYS A 242 25.86 -4.72 -6.04
C LYS A 242 24.43 -5.24 -5.94
N THR A 243 23.60 -4.58 -5.12
CA THR A 243 22.29 -5.08 -4.75
C THR A 243 21.19 -4.16 -5.26
N VAL A 244 20.26 -4.71 -6.02
CA VAL A 244 19.00 -4.05 -6.37
C VAL A 244 17.84 -4.80 -5.74
N SER A 245 16.82 -4.06 -5.29
CA SER A 245 15.62 -4.61 -4.65
C SER A 245 14.41 -4.39 -5.53
N TYR A 246 13.60 -5.44 -5.66
CA TYR A 246 12.32 -5.45 -6.35
C TYR A 246 11.18 -5.56 -5.34
N PRO A 247 9.99 -5.03 -5.63
CA PRO A 247 8.82 -5.20 -4.76
C PRO A 247 8.22 -6.61 -4.89
N THR A 248 9.03 -7.67 -4.72
CA THR A 248 8.56 -9.05 -4.70
C THR A 248 7.96 -9.40 -3.34
N TYR A 249 7.09 -10.41 -3.30
CA TYR A 249 6.47 -10.90 -2.05
C TYR A 249 7.50 -11.12 -0.95
N GLU A 250 8.57 -11.86 -1.25
CA GLU A 250 9.63 -12.16 -0.29
C GLU A 250 10.33 -10.90 0.22
N GLN A 251 10.72 -9.99 -0.68
CA GLN A 251 11.47 -8.79 -0.30
C GLN A 251 10.59 -7.80 0.47
N VAL A 252 9.29 -7.76 0.19
CA VAL A 252 8.33 -6.95 0.94
C VAL A 252 8.12 -7.50 2.35
N LEU A 253 7.88 -8.81 2.49
CA LEU A 253 7.72 -9.43 3.80
C LEU A 253 8.95 -9.30 4.69
N ASN A 254 10.14 -9.50 4.11
CA ASN A 254 11.42 -9.42 4.83
C ASN A 254 11.93 -7.98 5.01
N ARG A 255 11.13 -6.98 4.60
CA ARG A 255 11.47 -5.55 4.65
C ARG A 255 12.78 -5.19 3.94
N ARG A 256 13.17 -6.00 2.94
CA ARG A 256 14.33 -5.73 2.08
C ARG A 256 14.01 -4.71 0.98
N TYR A 257 12.74 -4.61 0.60
CA TYR A 257 12.29 -3.56 -0.31
C TYR A 257 12.03 -2.28 0.49
N PRO A 258 12.71 -1.15 0.20
CA PRO A 258 12.66 0.05 1.04
C PRO A 258 11.27 0.67 1.17
N LEU A 259 10.45 0.60 0.12
CA LEU A 259 9.12 1.20 0.08
C LEU A 259 8.02 0.17 0.34
N ALA A 260 8.35 -0.90 1.09
CA ALA A 260 7.37 -1.85 1.60
C ALA A 260 6.54 -1.24 2.73
N ARG A 261 5.25 -1.58 2.79
CA ARG A 261 4.37 -1.15 3.87
C ARG A 261 3.41 -2.24 4.30
N GLN A 262 3.05 -2.20 5.56
CA GLN A 262 1.99 -3.00 6.12
C GLN A 262 0.67 -2.24 6.02
N LEU A 263 -0.38 -2.92 5.62
CA LEU A 263 -1.74 -2.41 5.63
C LEU A 263 -2.43 -2.92 6.90
N THR A 264 -3.12 -2.05 7.60
CA THR A 264 -3.76 -2.35 8.88
C THR A 264 -5.21 -1.92 8.89
N ILE A 265 -6.01 -2.57 9.72
CA ILE A 265 -7.34 -2.12 10.13
C ILE A 265 -7.23 -1.68 11.58
N VAL A 266 -7.67 -0.46 11.85
CA VAL A 266 -7.73 0.08 13.21
C VAL A 266 -9.13 -0.03 13.75
N VAL A 267 -9.23 -0.45 15.01
CA VAL A 267 -10.48 -0.59 15.72
C VAL A 267 -10.39 0.02 17.12
N ASN A 268 -11.54 0.47 17.63
CA ASN A 268 -11.70 0.86 19.02
C ASN A 268 -12.09 -0.38 19.84
N LYS A 269 -11.12 -1.01 20.51
CA LYS A 269 -11.32 -2.17 21.38
C LYS A 269 -10.90 -1.82 22.81
N PRO A 270 -11.84 -1.56 23.72
CA PRO A 270 -11.52 -1.36 25.13
C PRO A 270 -10.83 -2.60 25.72
N PRO A 271 -9.82 -2.42 26.60
CA PRO A 271 -9.16 -3.54 27.27
C PRO A 271 -10.18 -4.44 28.00
N GLY A 272 -10.04 -5.75 27.83
CA GLY A 272 -10.91 -6.75 28.45
C GLY A 272 -12.35 -6.80 27.92
N LYS A 273 -12.65 -6.10 26.83
CA LYS A 273 -13.97 -6.17 26.17
C LYS A 273 -13.83 -6.73 24.76
N PRO A 274 -14.77 -7.59 24.33
CA PRO A 274 -14.80 -8.08 22.96
C PRO A 274 -15.13 -6.95 21.97
N LEU A 275 -14.67 -7.11 20.74
CA LEU A 275 -15.18 -6.33 19.61
C LEU A 275 -16.65 -6.70 19.33
N PRO A 276 -17.45 -5.77 18.76
CA PRO A 276 -18.74 -6.11 18.18
C PRO A 276 -18.61 -7.32 17.23
N ALA A 277 -19.55 -8.26 17.32
CA ALA A 277 -19.46 -9.53 16.58
C ALA A 277 -19.22 -9.33 15.08
N LEU A 278 -19.96 -8.42 14.45
CA LEU A 278 -19.80 -8.11 13.03
C LEU A 278 -18.39 -7.62 12.68
N THR A 279 -17.83 -6.69 13.46
CA THR A 279 -16.48 -6.16 13.24
C THR A 279 -15.42 -7.25 13.44
N ARG A 280 -15.55 -8.05 14.48
CA ARG A 280 -14.65 -9.17 14.77
C ARG A 280 -14.65 -10.20 13.65
N GLU A 281 -15.83 -10.64 13.23
CA GLU A 281 -15.97 -11.66 12.19
C GLU A 281 -15.52 -11.16 10.81
N PHE A 282 -15.77 -9.90 10.49
CA PHE A 282 -15.22 -9.29 9.27
C PHE A 282 -13.68 -9.32 9.23
N ILE A 283 -13.03 -8.97 10.35
CA ILE A 283 -11.56 -9.03 10.47
C ILE A 283 -11.09 -10.50 10.38
N ARG A 284 -11.77 -11.45 11.04
CA ARG A 284 -11.45 -12.87 10.95
C ARG A 284 -11.56 -13.39 9.51
N PHE A 285 -12.59 -12.97 8.78
CA PHE A 285 -12.74 -13.29 7.35
C PHE A 285 -11.59 -12.70 6.54
N ALA A 286 -11.25 -11.41 6.72
CA ALA A 286 -10.13 -10.78 6.03
C ALA A 286 -8.79 -11.50 6.26
N LEU A 287 -8.56 -12.02 7.47
CA LEU A 287 -7.36 -12.77 7.87
C LEU A 287 -7.39 -14.25 7.46
N SER A 288 -8.50 -14.76 6.92
CA SER A 288 -8.64 -16.15 6.48
C SER A 288 -7.95 -16.43 5.15
N ARG A 289 -7.76 -17.73 4.80
CA ARG A 289 -7.26 -18.12 3.47
C ARG A 289 -8.08 -17.47 2.35
N ARG A 290 -9.43 -17.51 2.44
CA ARG A 290 -10.31 -16.89 1.45
C ARG A 290 -10.08 -15.39 1.34
N GLY A 291 -10.05 -14.67 2.46
CA GLY A 291 -9.80 -13.23 2.50
C GLY A 291 -8.44 -12.85 1.91
N GLN A 292 -7.40 -13.62 2.23
CA GLN A 292 -6.04 -13.36 1.75
C GLN A 292 -5.88 -13.68 0.25
N ARG A 293 -6.57 -14.70 -0.28
CA ARG A 293 -6.60 -14.94 -1.73
C ARG A 293 -7.26 -13.81 -2.50
N ILE A 294 -8.36 -13.27 -2.00
CA ILE A 294 -9.08 -12.14 -2.62
C ILE A 294 -8.14 -10.95 -2.86
N ILE A 295 -7.37 -10.56 -1.85
CA ILE A 295 -6.46 -9.42 -1.97
C ILE A 295 -5.24 -9.73 -2.82
N SER A 296 -4.76 -10.98 -2.80
CA SER A 296 -3.61 -11.40 -3.61
C SER A 296 -3.93 -11.38 -5.11
N ILE A 297 -5.11 -11.84 -5.51
CA ILE A 297 -5.63 -11.68 -6.88
C ILE A 297 -5.71 -10.18 -7.24
N GLY A 298 -5.98 -9.34 -6.28
CA GLY A 298 -6.02 -7.89 -6.42
C GLY A 298 -4.66 -7.20 -6.47
N GLY A 299 -3.54 -7.94 -6.36
CA GLY A 299 -2.19 -7.40 -6.46
C GLY A 299 -1.55 -6.97 -5.14
N ASN A 300 -2.19 -7.24 -4.00
CA ASN A 300 -1.58 -7.06 -2.68
C ASN A 300 -0.93 -8.37 -2.20
N TYR A 301 -0.07 -8.26 -1.20
CA TYR A 301 0.64 -9.42 -0.65
C TYR A 301 -0.03 -9.93 0.63
N PRO A 302 -0.27 -11.24 0.72
CA PRO A 302 -0.92 -11.83 1.89
C PRO A 302 -0.01 -11.84 3.11
N ILE A 303 -0.63 -11.92 4.28
CA ILE A 303 0.06 -12.13 5.55
C ILE A 303 0.52 -13.59 5.69
N THR A 304 1.55 -13.80 6.53
CA THR A 304 1.99 -15.16 6.89
C THR A 304 1.06 -15.79 7.94
N PRO A 305 1.10 -17.14 8.12
CA PRO A 305 0.37 -17.81 9.20
C PRO A 305 0.71 -17.28 10.59
N GLN A 306 1.97 -16.96 10.84
CA GLN A 306 2.40 -16.38 12.11
C GLN A 306 1.80 -14.99 12.33
N MET A 307 1.83 -14.12 11.32
CA MET A 307 1.20 -12.80 11.40
C MET A 307 -0.30 -12.90 11.62
N ARG A 308 -0.97 -13.87 10.95
CA ARG A 308 -2.39 -14.14 11.17
C ARG A 308 -2.67 -14.48 12.63
N THR A 309 -1.89 -15.39 13.21
CA THR A 309 -2.05 -15.78 14.62
C THR A 309 -1.91 -14.56 15.54
N SER A 310 -0.86 -13.76 15.37
CA SER A 310 -0.65 -12.53 16.15
C SER A 310 -1.79 -11.53 15.97
N ALA A 311 -2.28 -11.35 14.74
CA ALA A 311 -3.38 -10.44 14.44
C ALA A 311 -4.70 -10.89 15.11
N LEU A 312 -4.97 -12.19 15.14
CA LEU A 312 -6.16 -12.75 15.82
C LEU A 312 -6.10 -12.56 17.34
N GLU A 313 -4.93 -12.67 17.96
CA GLU A 313 -4.78 -12.41 19.41
C GLU A 313 -5.11 -10.95 19.78
N LEU A 314 -4.85 -9.99 18.87
CA LEU A 314 -5.20 -8.57 19.10
C LEU A 314 -6.72 -8.34 19.21
N ILE A 315 -7.52 -9.17 18.53
CA ILE A 315 -8.98 -9.05 18.51
C ILE A 315 -9.71 -10.10 19.35
N LYS A 316 -8.95 -10.92 20.06
CA LYS A 316 -9.48 -11.92 20.98
C LYS A 316 -10.16 -11.25 22.19
N ASP A 317 -11.12 -11.94 22.76
CA ASP A 317 -11.93 -11.52 23.93
C ASP A 317 -11.08 -11.47 25.22
#